data_93047050e3d630be9c6ebfae35b3f030
#
_entry.id   93047050e3d630be9c6ebfae35b3f030
#
_cell.length_a   1.000
_cell.length_b   1.000
_cell.length_c   1.000
_cell.angle_alpha   90.00
_cell.angle_beta   90.00
_cell.angle_gamma   90.00
#
_symmetry.space_group_name_H-M   'P 1'
#
loop_
_entity.id
_entity.type
_entity.pdbx_description
1 polymer ?
#
loop_
_entity_poly.entity_id
_entity_poly.type
_entity_poly.pdbx_seq_one_letter_code
_entity_poly.pdbx_strand_id
1 'polypeptide(L)'
;MRLKNLKHTFIHISNENYRRISKTVPREKRVFKVDISGDERNIAAAIDKYLHPIKDKYGIVRNNQVAILCRSNSTAFKVGENLSTPYKIFEETVLDRDNSEWGRFFRDLISARFDESVFAVDYAEQLFSEELEPQKYRKALALCQSIFSNSFEEFCNAEDKIKELAGLVYAQKETKVALNNLHSVISDPHQLKNYVPARENELNIMTLHKSKGLEFNIVFHMDMYKWIIPNEYGDESSVQQDLNLHYVGLTRAKDACYIMNGTARFRRKKNDYIFAEPSSFLSKPGLAERRKDVRWEM
;
A
#
# COMPACT_ATOMS: atom_id res chain seq x y z
N MET A 1 24.06 13.50 4.60
CA MET A 1 22.72 14.13 4.67
C MET A 1 21.98 13.44 5.81
N ARG A 2 21.72 14.11 6.92
CA ARG A 2 21.11 13.50 8.12
C ARG A 2 19.76 12.91 7.75
N LEU A 3 19.52 11.64 8.05
CA LEU A 3 18.20 11.06 8.18
C LEU A 3 17.42 11.94 9.18
N LYS A 4 16.75 12.96 8.67
CA LYS A 4 15.77 13.70 9.45
C LYS A 4 14.66 12.71 9.77
N ASN A 5 14.64 12.31 11.05
CA ASN A 5 13.48 11.76 11.74
C ASN A 5 12.24 11.68 10.84
N LEU A 6 12.01 10.53 10.22
CA LEU A 6 10.68 10.12 9.82
C LEU A 6 9.89 9.88 11.12
N LYS A 7 9.63 10.96 11.84
CA LYS A 7 8.49 11.00 12.72
C LYS A 7 7.30 10.80 11.81
N HIS A 8 6.74 9.61 11.80
CA HIS A 8 5.36 9.42 11.39
C HIS A 8 4.50 10.22 12.38
N THR A 9 4.52 11.51 12.20
CA THR A 9 3.52 12.40 12.75
C THR A 9 2.25 11.98 12.01
N PHE A 10 1.32 11.35 12.69
CA PHE A 10 -0.07 11.33 12.24
C PHE A 10 -0.40 12.78 11.96
N ILE A 11 -0.45 13.14 10.68
CA ILE A 11 -0.81 14.50 10.28
C ILE A 11 -2.29 14.59 10.64
N HIS A 12 -2.57 15.21 11.76
CA HIS A 12 -3.90 15.70 12.07
C HIS A 12 -4.15 16.77 11.00
N ILE A 13 -4.74 16.38 9.88
CA ILE A 13 -5.11 17.31 8.83
C ILE A 13 -6.33 18.07 9.37
N SER A 14 -6.07 19.18 10.05
CA SER A 14 -7.12 20.16 10.33
C SER A 14 -7.70 20.63 9.00
N ASN A 15 -8.97 21.02 8.98
CA ASN A 15 -9.62 21.60 7.79
C ASN A 15 -8.78 22.74 7.16
N GLU A 16 -7.98 23.43 7.95
CA GLU A 16 -7.09 24.50 7.56
C GLU A 16 -5.85 24.00 6.79
N ASN A 17 -5.22 22.93 7.25
CA ASN A 17 -4.10 22.27 6.55
C ASN A 17 -4.56 21.64 5.23
N TYR A 18 -5.75 21.05 5.19
CA TYR A 18 -6.34 20.54 3.95
C TYR A 18 -6.55 21.67 2.92
N ARG A 19 -7.07 22.84 3.34
CA ARG A 19 -7.21 24.04 2.49
C ARG A 19 -5.87 24.55 1.99
N ARG A 20 -4.80 24.47 2.77
CA ARG A 20 -3.45 24.94 2.41
C ARG A 20 -2.77 24.02 1.40
N ILE A 21 -2.83 22.70 1.60
CA ILE A 21 -2.32 21.70 0.65
C ILE A 21 -3.09 21.77 -0.67
N SER A 22 -4.38 22.03 -0.59
CA SER A 22 -5.25 22.10 -1.75
C SER A 22 -4.99 23.28 -2.69
N LYS A 23 -4.35 24.35 -2.23
CA LYS A 23 -3.95 25.49 -3.06
C LYS A 23 -2.72 25.21 -3.91
N THR A 24 -1.91 24.20 -3.53
CA THR A 24 -0.66 23.84 -4.21
C THR A 24 -0.81 22.68 -5.20
N VAL A 25 -1.97 21.99 -5.24
CA VAL A 25 -2.23 20.94 -6.22
C VAL A 25 -2.48 21.58 -7.60
N PRO A 26 -1.79 21.13 -8.67
CA PRO A 26 -2.05 21.60 -10.02
C PRO A 26 -3.54 21.52 -10.38
N ARG A 27 -4.04 22.49 -11.16
CA ARG A 27 -5.47 22.60 -11.54
C ARG A 27 -6.02 21.40 -12.34
N GLU A 28 -5.17 20.52 -12.82
CA GLU A 28 -5.59 19.29 -13.48
C GLU A 28 -6.11 18.28 -12.45
N LYS A 29 -7.39 17.98 -12.56
CA LYS A 29 -8.02 16.97 -11.71
C LYS A 29 -7.44 15.59 -12.07
N ARG A 30 -6.71 15.02 -11.12
CA ARG A 30 -6.13 13.67 -11.24
C ARG A 30 -6.96 12.61 -10.50
N VAL A 31 -8.05 13.02 -9.90
CA VAL A 31 -8.99 12.13 -9.21
C VAL A 31 -10.27 12.03 -10.04
N PHE A 32 -10.64 10.80 -10.35
CA PHE A 32 -11.81 10.48 -11.13
C PHE A 32 -12.76 9.62 -10.29
N LYS A 33 -14.06 9.93 -10.32
CA LYS A 33 -15.09 9.03 -9.80
C LYS A 33 -15.72 8.29 -11.00
N VAL A 34 -15.75 6.98 -10.92
CA VAL A 34 -16.27 6.12 -11.94
C VAL A 34 -17.46 5.34 -11.38
N ASP A 35 -18.64 5.54 -11.95
CA ASP A 35 -19.84 4.82 -11.58
C ASP A 35 -20.08 3.67 -12.57
N ILE A 36 -20.18 2.45 -12.05
CA ILE A 36 -20.37 1.19 -12.78
C ILE A 36 -21.70 0.58 -12.38
N SER A 37 -22.52 0.18 -13.35
CA SER A 37 -23.71 -0.60 -13.07
C SER A 37 -23.32 -2.05 -12.71
N GLY A 38 -23.66 -2.50 -11.51
CA GLY A 38 -23.35 -3.83 -11.02
C GLY A 38 -22.45 -3.83 -9.77
N ASP A 39 -21.76 -4.92 -9.57
CA ASP A 39 -20.95 -5.23 -8.39
C ASP A 39 -19.43 -5.29 -8.71
N GLU A 40 -18.66 -5.89 -7.81
CA GLU A 40 -17.21 -6.02 -7.94
C GLU A 40 -16.79 -6.76 -9.23
N ARG A 41 -17.63 -7.66 -9.78
CA ARG A 41 -17.38 -8.36 -11.06
C ARG A 41 -17.41 -7.38 -12.23
N ASN A 42 -18.41 -6.50 -12.23
CA ASN A 42 -18.55 -5.47 -13.27
C ASN A 42 -17.43 -4.43 -13.16
N ILE A 43 -17.02 -4.09 -11.93
CA ILE A 43 -15.86 -3.20 -11.72
C ILE A 43 -14.58 -3.86 -12.25
N ALA A 44 -14.32 -5.13 -11.97
CA ALA A 44 -13.18 -5.86 -12.49
C ALA A 44 -13.15 -5.87 -14.03
N ALA A 45 -14.28 -6.20 -14.66
CA ALA A 45 -14.42 -6.17 -16.12
C ALA A 45 -14.19 -4.75 -16.69
N ALA A 46 -14.65 -3.71 -15.99
CA ALA A 46 -14.41 -2.33 -16.40
C ALA A 46 -12.91 -1.96 -16.27
N ILE A 47 -12.24 -2.40 -15.21
CA ILE A 47 -10.79 -2.22 -15.05
C ILE A 47 -10.06 -2.88 -16.21
N ASP A 48 -10.33 -4.15 -16.52
CA ASP A 48 -9.72 -4.85 -17.65
C ASP A 48 -9.91 -4.10 -18.97
N LYS A 49 -11.15 -3.64 -19.25
CA LYS A 49 -11.49 -2.91 -20.48
C LYS A 49 -10.76 -1.59 -20.62
N TYR A 50 -10.63 -0.83 -19.53
CA TYR A 50 -10.08 0.53 -19.55
C TYR A 50 -8.60 0.62 -19.15
N LEU A 51 -8.00 -0.48 -18.66
CA LEU A 51 -6.60 -0.49 -18.22
C LEU A 51 -5.63 -0.04 -19.31
N HIS A 52 -5.75 -0.60 -20.52
CA HIS A 52 -4.85 -0.28 -21.62
C HIS A 52 -4.99 1.19 -22.07
N PRO A 53 -6.19 1.73 -22.37
CA PRO A 53 -6.36 3.14 -22.68
C PRO A 53 -5.84 4.10 -21.60
N ILE A 54 -5.99 3.72 -20.32
CA ILE A 54 -5.47 4.52 -19.21
C ILE A 54 -3.94 4.49 -19.19
N LYS A 55 -3.34 3.31 -19.32
CA LYS A 55 -1.88 3.17 -19.36
C LYS A 55 -1.28 3.98 -20.50
N ASP A 56 -1.86 3.91 -21.68
CA ASP A 56 -1.40 4.68 -22.86
C ASP A 56 -1.47 6.18 -22.62
N LYS A 57 -2.59 6.65 -22.04
CA LYS A 57 -2.78 8.07 -21.71
C LYS A 57 -1.67 8.62 -20.80
N TYR A 58 -1.16 7.82 -19.86
CA TYR A 58 -0.15 8.23 -18.89
C TYR A 58 1.24 7.69 -19.20
N GLY A 59 1.45 7.04 -20.34
CA GLY A 59 2.75 6.48 -20.75
C GLY A 59 3.23 5.34 -19.86
N ILE A 60 2.31 4.56 -19.29
CA ILE A 60 2.62 3.47 -18.36
C ILE A 60 2.81 2.18 -19.16
N VAL A 61 3.97 1.55 -19.00
CA VAL A 61 4.31 0.32 -19.74
C VAL A 61 3.93 -0.93 -18.93
N ARG A 62 4.29 -0.97 -17.65
CA ARG A 62 4.17 -2.17 -16.80
C ARG A 62 2.90 -2.16 -15.96
N ASN A 63 2.27 -3.34 -15.78
CA ASN A 63 1.07 -3.46 -14.96
C ASN A 63 1.37 -3.29 -13.46
N ASN A 64 2.57 -3.65 -12.99
CA ASN A 64 2.96 -3.46 -11.59
C ASN A 64 3.12 -1.98 -11.18
N GLN A 65 2.98 -1.05 -12.11
CA GLN A 65 2.86 0.39 -11.81
C GLN A 65 1.42 0.80 -11.49
N VAL A 66 0.47 -0.15 -11.51
CA VAL A 66 -0.95 0.06 -11.26
C VAL A 66 -1.38 -0.73 -10.04
N ALA A 67 -2.20 -0.14 -9.18
CA ALA A 67 -2.75 -0.81 -8.00
C ALA A 67 -4.27 -0.70 -7.90
N ILE A 68 -4.88 -1.75 -7.36
CA ILE A 68 -6.27 -1.79 -6.90
C ILE A 68 -6.23 -1.81 -5.38
N LEU A 69 -6.71 -0.76 -4.75
CA LEU A 69 -6.69 -0.59 -3.30
C LEU A 69 -8.07 -0.79 -2.71
N CYS A 70 -8.19 -1.75 -1.80
CA CYS A 70 -9.43 -2.18 -1.18
C CYS A 70 -9.45 -1.88 0.33
N ARG A 71 -10.64 -1.80 0.92
CA ARG A 71 -10.78 -1.69 2.39
C ARG A 71 -10.47 -3.01 3.10
N SER A 72 -10.73 -4.13 2.44
CA SER A 72 -10.59 -5.46 3.02
C SER A 72 -10.00 -6.47 2.04
N ASN A 73 -9.37 -7.51 2.58
CA ASN A 73 -8.90 -8.66 1.78
C ASN A 73 -10.08 -9.34 1.04
N SER A 74 -11.27 -9.36 1.65
CA SER A 74 -12.46 -9.94 1.00
C SER A 74 -12.81 -9.26 -0.32
N THR A 75 -12.75 -7.93 -0.37
CA THR A 75 -12.94 -7.17 -1.62
C THR A 75 -11.77 -7.42 -2.57
N ALA A 76 -10.53 -7.45 -2.07
CA ALA A 76 -9.35 -7.70 -2.87
C ALA A 76 -9.43 -9.06 -3.60
N PHE A 77 -9.79 -10.12 -2.89
CA PHE A 77 -10.00 -11.45 -3.49
C PHE A 77 -11.15 -11.44 -4.50
N LYS A 78 -12.28 -10.81 -4.14
CA LYS A 78 -13.46 -10.77 -5.02
C LYS A 78 -13.19 -10.05 -6.33
N VAL A 79 -12.43 -8.96 -6.30
CA VAL A 79 -11.99 -8.26 -7.52
C VAL A 79 -11.00 -9.11 -8.30
N GLY A 80 -9.98 -9.67 -7.63
CA GLY A 80 -8.95 -10.50 -8.25
C GLY A 80 -9.54 -11.69 -9.00
N GLU A 81 -10.44 -12.45 -8.38
CA GLU A 81 -11.12 -13.61 -9.00
C GLU A 81 -11.86 -13.27 -10.30
N ASN A 82 -12.18 -12.02 -10.52
CA ASN A 82 -12.97 -11.56 -11.69
C ASN A 82 -12.15 -10.74 -12.69
N LEU A 83 -10.84 -10.55 -12.45
CA LEU A 83 -9.93 -9.92 -13.41
C LEU A 83 -9.45 -10.95 -14.44
N SER A 84 -9.37 -10.54 -15.70
CA SER A 84 -8.68 -11.27 -16.76
C SER A 84 -7.20 -10.91 -16.83
N THR A 85 -6.85 -9.69 -16.45
CA THR A 85 -5.45 -9.23 -16.36
C THR A 85 -4.73 -9.95 -15.22
N PRO A 86 -3.50 -10.47 -15.41
CA PRO A 86 -2.70 -11.04 -14.34
C PRO A 86 -2.54 -10.07 -13.16
N TYR A 87 -2.59 -10.61 -11.96
CA TYR A 87 -2.50 -9.82 -10.74
C TYR A 87 -1.77 -10.55 -9.62
N LYS A 88 -1.32 -9.79 -8.64
CA LYS A 88 -0.81 -10.30 -7.37
C LYS A 88 -1.57 -9.64 -6.22
N ILE A 89 -2.10 -10.48 -5.31
CA ILE A 89 -2.70 -10.01 -4.05
C ILE A 89 -1.63 -9.97 -2.98
N PHE A 90 -1.55 -8.84 -2.28
CA PHE A 90 -0.68 -8.63 -1.13
C PHE A 90 -1.53 -8.57 0.14
N GLU A 91 -1.33 -9.54 1.01
CA GLU A 91 -1.99 -9.58 2.31
C GLU A 91 -1.14 -8.90 3.38
N GLU A 92 -1.79 -8.40 4.42
CA GLU A 92 -1.10 -7.88 5.59
C GLU A 92 -0.49 -9.02 6.39
N THR A 93 0.79 -8.91 6.70
CA THR A 93 1.49 -9.81 7.60
C THR A 93 1.47 -9.29 9.04
N VAL A 94 1.95 -10.09 9.98
CA VAL A 94 2.10 -9.66 11.37
C VAL A 94 3.10 -8.49 11.52
N LEU A 95 4.12 -8.41 10.65
CA LEU A 95 5.07 -7.30 10.62
C LEU A 95 4.44 -5.99 10.12
N ASP A 96 3.44 -6.04 9.26
CA ASP A 96 2.75 -4.82 8.79
C ASP A 96 2.01 -4.11 9.92
N ARG A 97 1.65 -4.84 10.97
CA ARG A 97 0.97 -4.33 12.17
C ARG A 97 1.93 -3.95 13.29
N ASP A 98 3.19 -4.33 13.19
CA ASP A 98 4.21 -4.02 14.19
C ASP A 98 4.74 -2.61 13.97
N ASN A 99 4.42 -1.71 14.92
CA ASN A 99 4.84 -0.31 14.89
C ASN A 99 6.11 -0.06 15.72
N SER A 100 6.73 -1.10 16.30
CA SER A 100 8.03 -0.97 16.98
C SER A 100 9.14 -0.58 15.99
N GLU A 101 10.24 -0.07 16.49
CA GLU A 101 11.39 0.30 15.63
C GLU A 101 11.96 -0.94 14.92
N TRP A 102 12.07 -2.06 15.63
CA TRP A 102 12.52 -3.33 15.06
C TRP A 102 11.52 -3.90 14.05
N GLY A 103 10.22 -3.88 14.36
CA GLY A 103 9.19 -4.36 13.44
C GLY A 103 9.18 -3.59 12.11
N ARG A 104 9.30 -2.26 12.17
CA ARG A 104 9.42 -1.42 10.98
C ARG A 104 10.70 -1.72 10.20
N PHE A 105 11.83 -1.83 10.90
CA PHE A 105 13.10 -2.16 10.29
C PHE A 105 13.07 -3.51 9.57
N PHE A 106 12.52 -4.55 10.20
CA PHE A 106 12.39 -5.86 9.59
C PHE A 106 11.55 -5.83 8.31
N ARG A 107 10.40 -5.16 8.36
CA ARG A 107 9.54 -4.99 7.19
C ARG A 107 10.27 -4.28 6.05
N ASP A 108 10.96 -3.18 6.36
CA ASP A 108 11.65 -2.37 5.37
C ASP A 108 12.84 -3.15 4.76
N LEU A 109 13.62 -3.88 5.58
CA LEU A 109 14.73 -4.71 5.13
C LEU A 109 14.25 -5.88 4.24
N ILE A 110 13.19 -6.59 4.63
CA ILE A 110 12.63 -7.69 3.84
C ILE A 110 12.12 -7.15 2.50
N SER A 111 11.41 -6.02 2.51
CA SER A 111 10.93 -5.39 1.29
C SER A 111 12.08 -4.98 0.36
N ALA A 112 13.12 -4.35 0.91
CA ALA A 112 14.32 -3.95 0.17
C ALA A 112 15.06 -5.16 -0.44
N ARG A 113 15.15 -6.27 0.31
CA ARG A 113 15.80 -7.50 -0.18
C ARG A 113 15.14 -8.07 -1.42
N PHE A 114 13.82 -7.98 -1.54
CA PHE A 114 13.10 -8.50 -2.70
C PHE A 114 12.86 -7.45 -3.80
N ASP A 115 13.27 -6.21 -3.60
CA ASP A 115 13.27 -5.18 -4.63
C ASP A 115 14.56 -5.24 -5.43
N GLU A 116 14.49 -5.68 -6.69
CA GLU A 116 15.65 -5.82 -7.59
C GLU A 116 16.36 -4.49 -7.88
N SER A 117 15.74 -3.35 -7.58
CA SER A 117 16.35 -2.03 -7.74
C SER A 117 17.19 -1.59 -6.55
N VAL A 118 17.15 -2.33 -5.44
CA VAL A 118 17.87 -2.01 -4.20
C VAL A 118 19.08 -2.92 -4.04
N PHE A 119 20.28 -2.33 -4.04
CA PHE A 119 21.50 -3.06 -3.80
C PHE A 119 21.91 -3.04 -2.33
N ALA A 120 22.61 -4.09 -1.88
CA ALA A 120 23.08 -4.21 -0.51
C ALA A 120 23.95 -3.03 -0.07
N VAL A 121 24.75 -2.47 -0.97
CA VAL A 121 25.60 -1.32 -0.71
C VAL A 121 24.76 -0.07 -0.44
N ASP A 122 23.77 0.21 -1.30
CA ASP A 122 22.90 1.39 -1.16
C ASP A 122 22.09 1.32 0.15
N TYR A 123 21.63 0.12 0.51
CA TYR A 123 20.92 -0.09 1.76
C TYR A 123 21.83 0.12 2.99
N ALA A 124 23.06 -0.37 2.95
CA ALA A 124 24.04 -0.15 4.03
C ALA A 124 24.41 1.34 4.18
N GLU A 125 24.56 2.09 3.08
CA GLU A 125 24.83 3.54 3.08
C GLU A 125 23.64 4.34 3.67
N GLN A 126 22.42 3.88 3.52
CA GLN A 126 21.24 4.49 4.17
C GLN A 126 21.27 4.31 5.70
N LEU A 127 21.87 3.22 6.19
CA LEU A 127 21.95 2.92 7.62
C LEU A 127 23.10 3.66 8.30
N PHE A 128 24.28 3.66 7.68
CA PHE A 128 25.51 4.23 8.24
C PHE A 128 26.33 4.93 7.16
N SER A 129 26.93 6.07 7.52
CA SER A 129 27.89 6.74 6.64
C SER A 129 29.27 6.06 6.76
N GLU A 130 29.87 5.71 5.61
CA GLU A 130 31.22 5.17 5.57
C GLU A 130 32.26 6.14 6.17
N GLU A 131 32.08 7.45 5.95
CA GLU A 131 33.00 8.48 6.45
C GLU A 131 32.87 8.72 7.96
N LEU A 132 31.63 8.69 8.49
CA LEU A 132 31.37 9.06 9.89
C LEU A 132 31.43 7.86 10.84
N GLU A 133 31.01 6.67 10.37
CA GLU A 133 30.90 5.46 11.17
C GLU A 133 31.49 4.23 10.44
N PRO A 134 32.76 4.27 10.01
CA PRO A 134 33.33 3.26 9.10
C PRO A 134 33.26 1.82 9.62
N GLN A 135 33.35 1.60 10.92
CA GLN A 135 33.27 0.26 11.50
C GLN A 135 31.85 -0.29 11.43
N LYS A 136 30.84 0.54 11.76
CA LYS A 136 29.43 0.12 11.67
C LYS A 136 29.01 -0.07 10.21
N TYR A 137 29.44 0.82 9.32
CA TYR A 137 29.20 0.70 7.89
C TYR A 137 29.72 -0.63 7.33
N ARG A 138 30.99 -0.97 7.59
CA ARG A 138 31.57 -2.23 7.09
C ARG A 138 30.82 -3.45 7.61
N LYS A 139 30.43 -3.45 8.90
CA LYS A 139 29.66 -4.54 9.49
C LYS A 139 28.26 -4.61 8.87
N ALA A 140 27.58 -3.50 8.72
CA ALA A 140 26.25 -3.42 8.09
C ALA A 140 26.32 -3.88 6.63
N LEU A 141 27.33 -3.45 5.86
CA LEU A 141 27.52 -3.86 4.47
C LEU A 141 27.71 -5.38 4.35
N ALA A 142 28.54 -5.98 5.19
CA ALA A 142 28.75 -7.43 5.17
C ALA A 142 27.46 -8.21 5.50
N LEU A 143 26.67 -7.73 6.48
CA LEU A 143 25.38 -8.32 6.81
C LEU A 143 24.36 -8.15 5.65
N CYS A 144 24.26 -6.94 5.08
CA CYS A 144 23.39 -6.67 3.94
C CYS A 144 23.76 -7.55 2.74
N GLN A 145 25.03 -7.63 2.37
CA GLN A 145 25.50 -8.49 1.28
C GLN A 145 25.09 -9.94 1.51
N SER A 146 25.27 -10.45 2.73
CA SER A 146 24.90 -11.82 3.06
C SER A 146 23.38 -12.04 3.05
N ILE A 147 22.57 -11.07 3.53
CA ILE A 147 21.10 -11.15 3.52
C ILE A 147 20.58 -11.08 2.09
N PHE A 148 21.12 -10.16 1.28
CA PHE A 148 20.65 -9.92 -0.10
C PHE A 148 21.10 -11.01 -1.09
N SER A 149 22.12 -11.79 -0.78
CA SER A 149 22.59 -12.91 -1.63
C SER A 149 21.76 -14.18 -1.48
N ASN A 150 20.95 -14.33 -0.43
CA ASN A 150 20.15 -15.52 -0.23
C ASN A 150 19.08 -15.66 -1.32
N SER A 151 18.79 -16.88 -1.78
CA SER A 151 17.60 -17.18 -2.56
C SER A 151 16.33 -17.00 -1.71
N PHE A 152 15.15 -17.08 -2.33
CA PHE A 152 13.89 -17.02 -1.58
C PHE A 152 13.79 -18.14 -0.54
N GLU A 153 14.19 -19.36 -0.93
CA GLU A 153 14.16 -20.55 -0.08
C GLU A 153 15.17 -20.46 1.08
N GLU A 154 16.33 -19.85 0.83
CA GLU A 154 17.40 -19.70 1.84
C GLU A 154 17.16 -18.53 2.79
N PHE A 155 16.25 -17.62 2.45
CA PHE A 155 16.02 -16.42 3.24
C PHE A 155 15.54 -16.71 4.66
N CYS A 156 14.85 -17.85 4.88
CA CYS A 156 14.48 -18.30 6.23
C CYS A 156 15.70 -18.48 7.16
N ASN A 157 16.88 -18.72 6.61
CA ASN A 157 18.13 -18.87 7.37
C ASN A 157 18.81 -17.52 7.69
N ALA A 158 18.27 -16.42 7.21
CA ALA A 158 18.84 -15.09 7.43
C ALA A 158 18.43 -14.44 8.76
N GLU A 159 17.58 -15.09 9.56
CA GLU A 159 16.98 -14.51 10.78
C GLU A 159 18.00 -13.89 11.72
N ASP A 160 19.06 -14.62 12.05
CA ASP A 160 20.09 -14.14 12.99
C ASP A 160 20.87 -12.92 12.45
N LYS A 161 21.14 -12.92 11.14
CA LYS A 161 21.80 -11.77 10.48
C LYS A 161 20.91 -10.53 10.45
N ILE A 162 19.61 -10.73 10.24
CA ILE A 162 18.59 -9.66 10.28
C ILE A 162 18.52 -9.07 11.70
N LYS A 163 18.50 -9.92 12.74
CA LYS A 163 18.53 -9.48 14.15
C LYS A 163 19.82 -8.74 14.48
N GLU A 164 20.96 -9.25 14.03
CA GLU A 164 22.25 -8.60 14.26
C GLU A 164 22.30 -7.20 13.61
N LEU A 165 21.80 -7.09 12.38
CA LEU A 165 21.73 -5.79 11.69
C LEU A 165 20.79 -4.82 12.41
N ALA A 166 19.61 -5.29 12.87
CA ALA A 166 18.69 -4.47 13.66
C ALA A 166 19.32 -4.00 14.99
N GLY A 167 20.05 -4.87 15.67
CA GLY A 167 20.77 -4.53 16.89
C GLY A 167 21.88 -3.50 16.67
N LEU A 168 22.52 -3.51 15.50
CA LEU A 168 23.51 -2.51 15.12
C LEU A 168 22.89 -1.12 14.90
N VAL A 169 21.69 -1.06 14.32
CA VAL A 169 20.96 0.18 14.00
C VAL A 169 20.20 0.70 15.23
N TYR A 170 19.51 -0.18 15.95
CA TYR A 170 18.61 0.14 17.05
C TYR A 170 18.99 -0.62 18.33
N ALA A 171 20.17 -0.33 18.86
CA ALA A 171 20.62 -0.92 20.12
C ALA A 171 19.57 -0.70 21.23
N GLN A 172 19.30 -1.73 22.04
CA GLN A 172 18.37 -1.69 23.18
C GLN A 172 16.89 -1.43 22.85
N LYS A 173 16.50 -1.53 21.58
CA LYS A 173 15.09 -1.37 21.12
C LYS A 173 14.44 -2.70 20.78
N GLU A 174 15.09 -3.80 21.09
CA GLU A 174 14.59 -5.15 20.86
C GLU A 174 13.31 -5.39 21.64
N THR A 175 12.34 -6.03 20.98
CA THR A 175 11.11 -6.51 21.61
C THR A 175 10.87 -7.97 21.25
N LYS A 176 10.41 -8.78 22.21
CA LYS A 176 10.03 -10.19 21.95
C LYS A 176 8.95 -10.28 20.87
N VAL A 177 8.05 -9.29 20.82
CA VAL A 177 6.98 -9.24 19.80
C VAL A 177 7.57 -9.10 18.41
N ALA A 178 8.50 -8.15 18.20
CA ALA A 178 9.13 -7.95 16.91
C ALA A 178 9.92 -9.19 16.43
N LEU A 179 10.65 -9.85 17.36
CA LEU A 179 11.37 -11.09 17.06
C LEU A 179 10.43 -12.23 16.64
N ASN A 180 9.33 -12.42 17.36
CA ASN A 180 8.33 -13.43 17.03
C ASN A 180 7.66 -13.13 15.69
N ASN A 181 7.37 -11.85 15.41
CA ASN A 181 6.80 -11.43 14.14
C ASN A 181 7.76 -11.67 12.98
N LEU A 182 9.07 -11.36 13.15
CA LEU A 182 10.10 -11.69 12.16
C LEU A 182 10.13 -13.18 11.89
N HIS A 183 10.26 -14.01 12.93
CA HIS A 183 10.28 -15.46 12.82
C HIS A 183 9.05 -15.99 12.08
N SER A 184 7.85 -15.52 12.44
CA SER A 184 6.60 -15.91 11.80
C SER A 184 6.56 -15.59 10.32
N VAL A 185 7.11 -14.46 9.88
CA VAL A 185 7.10 -14.06 8.48
C VAL A 185 8.13 -14.84 7.65
N ILE A 186 9.36 -14.97 8.14
CA ILE A 186 10.41 -15.61 7.35
C ILE A 186 10.31 -17.14 7.33
N SER A 187 9.72 -17.76 8.36
CA SER A 187 9.48 -19.21 8.41
C SER A 187 8.25 -19.66 7.61
N ASP A 188 7.38 -18.75 7.21
CA ASP A 188 6.20 -19.04 6.40
C ASP A 188 6.33 -18.44 4.99
N PRO A 189 6.58 -19.29 3.96
CA PRO A 189 6.67 -18.84 2.57
C PRO A 189 5.44 -18.06 2.09
N HIS A 190 4.26 -18.35 2.65
CA HIS A 190 3.03 -17.61 2.31
C HIS A 190 3.09 -16.16 2.79
N GLN A 191 3.55 -15.91 4.01
CA GLN A 191 3.73 -14.57 4.54
C GLN A 191 4.88 -13.85 3.81
N LEU A 192 6.01 -14.53 3.62
CA LEU A 192 7.17 -13.95 2.96
C LEU A 192 6.89 -13.50 1.52
N LYS A 193 6.07 -14.24 0.77
CA LYS A 193 5.64 -13.88 -0.59
C LYS A 193 4.98 -12.50 -0.67
N ASN A 194 4.41 -11.98 0.42
CA ASN A 194 3.81 -10.65 0.45
C ASN A 194 4.82 -9.50 0.41
N TYR A 195 6.12 -9.80 0.47
CA TYR A 195 7.21 -8.84 0.32
C TYR A 195 7.87 -8.90 -1.07
N VAL A 196 7.65 -9.97 -1.83
CA VAL A 196 8.14 -10.06 -3.21
C VAL A 196 7.29 -9.15 -4.10
N PRO A 197 7.87 -8.26 -4.91
CA PRO A 197 7.11 -7.40 -5.82
C PRO A 197 6.24 -8.18 -6.81
N ALA A 198 5.21 -7.54 -7.36
CA ALA A 198 4.45 -8.05 -8.47
C ALA A 198 5.31 -8.07 -9.75
N ARG A 199 5.11 -9.06 -10.59
CA ARG A 199 5.78 -9.14 -11.90
C ARG A 199 5.34 -7.97 -12.79
N GLU A 200 6.11 -7.64 -13.80
CA GLU A 200 5.81 -6.52 -14.71
C GLU A 200 4.42 -6.59 -15.37
N ASN A 201 3.93 -7.79 -15.60
CA ASN A 201 2.61 -8.03 -16.20
C ASN A 201 1.47 -8.18 -15.19
N GLU A 202 1.74 -8.09 -13.88
CA GLU A 202 0.75 -8.28 -12.81
C GLU A 202 0.31 -6.93 -12.24
N LEU A 203 -0.99 -6.74 -12.02
CA LEU A 203 -1.55 -5.66 -11.22
C LEU A 203 -1.30 -5.91 -9.73
N ASN A 204 -1.07 -4.86 -8.96
CA ASN A 204 -1.03 -4.97 -7.51
C ASN A 204 -2.45 -4.89 -6.94
N ILE A 205 -2.85 -5.84 -6.11
CA ILE A 205 -4.10 -5.77 -5.35
C ILE A 205 -3.76 -5.85 -3.88
N MET A 206 -4.22 -4.90 -3.08
CA MET A 206 -3.93 -4.88 -1.64
C MET A 206 -4.93 -4.04 -0.87
N THR A 207 -4.88 -4.12 0.46
CA THR A 207 -5.65 -3.22 1.29
C THR A 207 -5.03 -1.82 1.34
N LEU A 208 -5.86 -0.81 1.63
CA LEU A 208 -5.40 0.55 1.88
C LEU A 208 -4.36 0.63 3.00
N HIS A 209 -4.45 -0.26 4.00
CA HIS A 209 -3.47 -0.33 5.08
C HIS A 209 -2.11 -0.86 4.59
N LYS A 210 -2.13 -1.93 3.79
CA LYS A 210 -0.91 -2.51 3.21
C LYS A 210 -0.21 -1.54 2.25
N SER A 211 -0.97 -0.66 1.59
CA SER A 211 -0.42 0.32 0.65
C SER A 211 0.33 1.49 1.31
N LYS A 212 0.36 1.59 2.64
CA LYS A 212 1.08 2.67 3.34
C LYS A 212 2.57 2.62 3.00
N GLY A 213 3.11 3.77 2.55
CA GLY A 213 4.51 3.89 2.13
C GLY A 213 4.78 3.52 0.67
N LEU A 214 3.85 2.85 -0.01
CA LEU A 214 3.97 2.51 -1.42
C LEU A 214 3.37 3.63 -2.30
N GLU A 215 3.79 3.67 -3.57
CA GLU A 215 3.26 4.61 -4.56
C GLU A 215 3.11 3.92 -5.92
N PHE A 216 2.05 4.23 -6.64
CA PHE A 216 1.74 3.66 -7.94
C PHE A 216 1.41 4.78 -8.93
N ASN A 217 1.65 4.58 -10.21
CA ASN A 217 1.27 5.57 -11.21
C ASN A 217 -0.26 5.72 -11.26
N ILE A 218 -0.98 4.60 -11.33
CA ILE A 218 -2.44 4.58 -11.32
C ILE A 218 -2.95 3.80 -10.11
N VAL A 219 -3.98 4.33 -9.49
CA VAL A 219 -4.70 3.67 -8.40
C VAL A 219 -6.17 3.54 -8.75
N PHE A 220 -6.72 2.34 -8.66
CA PHE A 220 -8.15 2.07 -8.60
C PHE A 220 -8.54 1.94 -7.13
N HIS A 221 -9.23 2.94 -6.60
CA HIS A 221 -9.64 3.01 -5.19
C HIS A 221 -11.05 2.45 -5.04
N MET A 222 -11.16 1.31 -4.37
CA MET A 222 -12.39 0.58 -4.13
C MET A 222 -13.06 0.97 -2.81
N ASP A 223 -14.25 0.42 -2.59
CA ASP A 223 -14.96 0.41 -1.29
C ASP A 223 -15.42 1.78 -0.77
N MET A 224 -15.54 2.78 -1.64
CA MET A 224 -16.09 4.08 -1.26
C MET A 224 -17.61 4.05 -1.17
N TYR A 225 -18.10 3.22 -0.25
CA TYR A 225 -19.53 3.02 0.01
C TYR A 225 -19.88 3.40 1.45
N LYS A 226 -21.12 3.85 1.64
CA LYS A 226 -21.74 4.02 2.97
C LYS A 226 -21.57 2.72 3.77
N TRP A 227 -21.24 2.83 5.04
CA TRP A 227 -20.97 1.73 5.98
C TRP A 227 -19.67 0.96 5.76
N ILE A 228 -18.85 1.36 4.78
CA ILE A 228 -17.52 0.78 4.56
C ILE A 228 -16.43 1.83 4.77
N ILE A 229 -16.47 2.91 4.00
CA ILE A 229 -15.63 4.12 4.15
C ILE A 229 -16.54 5.34 3.95
N PRO A 230 -16.97 6.03 5.01
CA PRO A 230 -16.78 5.68 6.42
C PRO A 230 -17.72 4.57 6.90
N ASN A 231 -17.29 3.90 8.00
CA ASN A 231 -18.19 3.10 8.80
C ASN A 231 -19.04 4.04 9.68
N GLU A 232 -20.24 4.37 9.21
CA GLU A 232 -21.13 5.34 9.87
C GLU A 232 -21.71 4.84 11.22
N TYR A 233 -21.49 3.57 11.58
CA TYR A 233 -21.80 3.06 12.94
C TYR A 233 -20.67 3.32 13.94
N GLY A 234 -19.51 3.79 13.47
CA GLY A 234 -18.38 4.13 14.32
C GLY A 234 -18.57 5.46 15.04
N ASP A 235 -17.77 5.66 16.06
CA ASP A 235 -17.62 6.95 16.71
C ASP A 235 -16.89 7.97 15.79
N GLU A 236 -16.82 9.21 16.23
CA GLU A 236 -16.18 10.29 15.47
C GLU A 236 -14.69 9.97 15.16
N SER A 237 -13.99 9.29 16.07
CA SER A 237 -12.60 8.86 15.89
C SER A 237 -12.49 7.85 14.75
N SER A 238 -13.40 6.90 14.68
CA SER A 238 -13.46 5.89 13.61
C SER A 238 -13.74 6.53 12.25
N VAL A 239 -14.66 7.48 12.18
CA VAL A 239 -14.96 8.23 10.95
C VAL A 239 -13.74 9.05 10.50
N GLN A 240 -13.01 9.66 11.45
CA GLN A 240 -11.77 10.39 11.13
C GLN A 240 -10.66 9.44 10.63
N GLN A 241 -10.54 8.24 11.21
CA GLN A 241 -9.60 7.22 10.73
C GLN A 241 -9.93 6.77 9.30
N ASP A 242 -11.20 6.57 8.99
CA ASP A 242 -11.64 6.22 7.63
C ASP A 242 -11.40 7.36 6.63
N LEU A 243 -11.53 8.63 7.05
CA LEU A 243 -11.16 9.78 6.22
C LEU A 243 -9.66 9.80 5.92
N ASN A 244 -8.82 9.53 6.94
CA ASN A 244 -7.38 9.41 6.78
C ASN A 244 -7.03 8.25 5.84
N LEU A 245 -7.75 7.14 5.93
CA LEU A 245 -7.56 5.98 5.08
C LEU A 245 -7.94 6.27 3.62
N HIS A 246 -9.05 6.97 3.39
CA HIS A 246 -9.40 7.48 2.06
C HIS A 246 -8.30 8.40 1.49
N TYR A 247 -7.80 9.32 2.30
CA TYR A 247 -6.68 10.19 1.92
C TYR A 247 -5.43 9.38 1.54
N VAL A 248 -5.10 8.33 2.32
CA VAL A 248 -4.00 7.41 1.97
C VAL A 248 -4.22 6.84 0.57
N GLY A 249 -5.42 6.32 0.27
CA GLY A 249 -5.73 5.77 -1.06
C GLY A 249 -5.50 6.76 -2.19
N LEU A 250 -5.95 8.00 -2.03
CA LEU A 250 -5.76 9.08 -3.02
C LEU A 250 -4.28 9.42 -3.23
N THR A 251 -3.50 9.48 -2.14
CA THR A 251 -2.08 9.89 -2.17
C THR A 251 -1.14 8.78 -2.63
N ARG A 252 -1.62 7.55 -2.82
CA ARG A 252 -0.83 6.47 -3.43
C ARG A 252 -0.67 6.64 -4.94
N ALA A 253 -1.51 7.46 -5.57
CA ALA A 253 -1.47 7.70 -7.01
C ALA A 253 -0.51 8.84 -7.36
N LYS A 254 0.48 8.55 -8.21
CA LYS A 254 1.39 9.56 -8.80
C LYS A 254 0.70 10.34 -9.92
N ASP A 255 -0.01 9.65 -10.81
CA ASP A 255 -0.59 10.25 -12.02
C ASP A 255 -2.11 10.37 -11.94
N ALA A 256 -2.83 9.28 -11.57
CA ALA A 256 -4.27 9.33 -11.46
C ALA A 256 -4.84 8.30 -10.48
N CYS A 257 -5.91 8.71 -9.77
CA CYS A 257 -6.71 7.85 -8.92
C CYS A 257 -8.15 7.76 -9.45
N TYR A 258 -8.62 6.54 -9.68
CA TYR A 258 -9.98 6.23 -10.11
C TYR A 258 -10.74 5.63 -8.93
N ILE A 259 -11.71 6.37 -8.38
CA ILE A 259 -12.60 5.89 -7.32
C ILE A 259 -13.70 5.09 -7.99
N MET A 260 -13.70 3.77 -7.77
CA MET A 260 -14.59 2.83 -8.43
C MET A 260 -15.84 2.58 -7.57
N ASN A 261 -17.01 2.92 -8.10
CA ASN A 261 -18.29 2.72 -7.42
C ASN A 261 -19.20 1.83 -8.26
N GLY A 262 -19.63 0.70 -7.68
CA GLY A 262 -20.69 -0.13 -8.24
C GLY A 262 -22.06 0.29 -7.69
N THR A 263 -23.13 -0.13 -8.32
CA THR A 263 -24.51 0.00 -7.80
C THR A 263 -24.91 -1.14 -6.86
N ALA A 264 -24.10 -2.20 -6.80
CA ALA A 264 -24.26 -3.33 -5.89
C ALA A 264 -22.91 -3.73 -5.28
N ARG A 265 -22.93 -4.39 -4.13
CA ARG A 265 -21.74 -4.93 -3.50
C ARG A 265 -22.03 -6.25 -2.79
N PHE A 266 -21.00 -7.09 -2.67
CA PHE A 266 -21.07 -8.36 -1.96
C PHE A 266 -20.92 -8.20 -0.46
N ARG A 267 -21.80 -8.86 0.32
CA ARG A 267 -21.71 -8.98 1.78
C ARG A 267 -21.27 -10.38 2.18
N ARG A 268 -19.99 -10.55 2.54
CA ARG A 268 -19.43 -11.84 2.92
C ARG A 268 -20.20 -12.53 4.07
N LYS A 269 -20.55 -11.78 5.13
CA LYS A 269 -21.23 -12.34 6.30
C LYS A 269 -22.59 -12.96 6.00
N LYS A 270 -23.30 -12.42 5.01
CA LYS A 270 -24.64 -12.89 4.61
C LYS A 270 -24.63 -13.67 3.31
N ASN A 271 -23.48 -13.73 2.63
CA ASN A 271 -23.30 -14.36 1.32
C ASN A 271 -24.31 -13.89 0.27
N ASP A 272 -24.59 -12.59 0.26
CA ASP A 272 -25.57 -11.97 -0.63
C ASP A 272 -25.05 -10.66 -1.25
N TYR A 273 -25.79 -10.13 -2.22
CA TYR A 273 -25.55 -8.83 -2.83
C TYR A 273 -26.61 -7.84 -2.36
N ILE A 274 -26.17 -6.60 -2.09
CA ILE A 274 -27.05 -5.50 -1.73
C ILE A 274 -26.80 -4.30 -2.61
N PHE A 275 -27.78 -3.39 -2.66
CA PHE A 275 -27.59 -2.08 -3.23
C PHE A 275 -26.42 -1.34 -2.52
N ALA A 276 -25.55 -0.74 -3.30
CA ALA A 276 -24.38 -0.02 -2.80
C ALA A 276 -24.62 1.49 -2.86
N GLU A 277 -24.83 2.10 -1.69
CA GLU A 277 -24.90 3.55 -1.58
C GLU A 277 -23.48 4.14 -1.60
N PRO A 278 -23.21 5.19 -2.42
CA PRO A 278 -21.92 5.86 -2.40
C PRO A 278 -21.57 6.44 -1.02
N SER A 279 -20.29 6.50 -0.73
CA SER A 279 -19.75 7.09 0.51
C SER A 279 -20.16 8.55 0.69
N SER A 280 -20.50 8.93 1.91
CA SER A 280 -20.77 10.32 2.28
C SER A 280 -19.54 11.24 2.07
N PHE A 281 -18.33 10.68 2.09
CA PHE A 281 -17.11 11.45 1.78
C PHE A 281 -17.09 11.96 0.33
N LEU A 282 -17.73 11.27 -0.59
CA LEU A 282 -17.78 11.66 -1.99
C LEU A 282 -18.66 12.92 -2.24
N SER A 283 -19.53 13.26 -1.31
CA SER A 283 -20.38 14.47 -1.39
C SER A 283 -19.90 15.60 -0.48
N LYS A 284 -18.83 15.39 0.31
CA LYS A 284 -18.31 16.45 1.19
C LYS A 284 -17.82 17.66 0.39
N PRO A 285 -18.17 18.90 0.81
CA PRO A 285 -17.64 20.13 0.23
C PRO A 285 -16.10 20.12 0.24
N GLY A 286 -15.48 20.58 -0.83
CA GLY A 286 -14.02 20.59 -1.00
C GLY A 286 -13.43 19.29 -1.52
N LEU A 287 -14.12 18.16 -1.43
CA LEU A 287 -13.70 16.89 -2.03
C LEU A 287 -14.38 16.66 -3.38
N ALA A 288 -15.67 16.96 -3.48
CA ALA A 288 -16.44 16.81 -4.71
C ALA A 288 -15.89 17.67 -5.86
N GLU A 289 -15.50 18.93 -5.57
CA GLU A 289 -15.03 19.86 -6.59
C GLU A 289 -13.64 19.52 -7.14
N ARG A 290 -12.90 18.63 -6.48
CA ARG A 290 -11.52 18.26 -6.85
C ARG A 290 -11.41 17.02 -7.69
N ARG A 291 -12.51 16.36 -7.97
CA ARG A 291 -12.59 15.20 -8.83
C ARG A 291 -13.39 15.49 -10.11
N LYS A 292 -13.23 14.63 -11.09
CA LYS A 292 -14.03 14.59 -12.31
C LYS A 292 -14.87 13.30 -12.29
N ASP A 293 -16.17 13.43 -12.41
CA ASP A 293 -17.05 12.27 -12.57
C ASP A 293 -16.97 11.79 -14.02
N VAL A 294 -16.74 10.49 -14.20
CA VAL A 294 -16.58 9.83 -15.50
C VAL A 294 -17.52 8.65 -15.57
N ARG A 295 -18.18 8.46 -16.68
CA ARG A 295 -18.96 7.25 -16.97
C ARG A 295 -18.14 6.35 -17.89
N TRP A 296 -18.01 5.10 -17.51
CA TRP A 296 -17.46 4.07 -18.37
C TRP A 296 -18.58 3.21 -18.91
N GLU A 297 -18.60 3.05 -20.22
CA GLU A 297 -19.53 2.16 -20.90
C GLU A 297 -19.01 0.72 -20.78
N MET A 298 -19.87 -0.20 -20.36
CA MET A 298 -19.57 -1.63 -20.19
C MET A 298 -19.70 -2.37 -21.54
#